data_14070ce0523f2133a3c620db67a35968
#
_entry.id   14070ce0523f2133a3c620db67a35968
#
_cell.length_a   1.000
_cell.length_b   1.000
_cell.length_c   1.000
_cell.angle_alpha   90.00
_cell.angle_beta   90.00
_cell.angle_gamma   90.00
#
_symmetry.space_group_name_H-M   'P 1'
#
loop_
_entity.id
_entity.type
_entity.pdbx_description
1 polymer ?
#
loop_
_entity_poly.entity_id
_entity_poly.type
_entity_poly.pdbx_seq_one_letter_code
_entity_poly.pdbx_strand_id
1 'polypeptide(L)'
;MGLTFRATKDLDIVLILEALDVEFVNTFWSFIKEGQYKNRQKSTGKKLFYRFYDPEKKAFPYMIELFSRKPDVFELSLESHLAPIPMDEEVSSLSAILMDNDYYDFIKNGQKVTDDLSIISHEYLIPLKSRAWLDLCQLKSSGETIDSKDIKKHKNDVFRLYQILSLDTDIALPQTIADDMRVFLENVSDEPPDLKNLGIHNTSLEDVIGNLKKIYNL
;
A
#
# COMPACT_ATOMS: atom_id res chain seq x y z
N MET A 1 -2.19 6.64 22.09
CA MET A 1 -3.45 6.85 21.37
C MET A 1 -4.27 5.56 21.47
N GLY A 2 -5.52 5.61 21.97
CA GLY A 2 -6.31 4.40 22.29
C GLY A 2 -7.19 3.88 21.16
N LEU A 3 -6.79 4.02 19.89
CA LEU A 3 -7.56 3.48 18.78
C LEU A 3 -7.33 1.99 18.62
N THR A 4 -8.43 1.24 18.51
CA THR A 4 -8.39 -0.19 18.20
C THR A 4 -8.31 -0.38 16.68
N PHE A 5 -7.12 -0.66 16.17
CA PHE A 5 -6.95 -1.17 14.81
C PHE A 5 -7.09 -2.68 14.78
N ARG A 6 -7.63 -3.22 13.67
CA ARG A 6 -7.55 -4.64 13.41
C ARG A 6 -6.09 -5.10 13.34
N ALA A 7 -5.81 -6.29 13.81
CA ALA A 7 -4.49 -6.89 13.60
C ALA A 7 -4.26 -7.07 12.08
N THR A 8 -3.13 -6.56 11.57
CA THR A 8 -2.64 -6.89 10.25
C THR A 8 -1.69 -8.08 10.35
N LYS A 9 -1.71 -8.95 9.36
CA LYS A 9 -0.81 -10.10 9.25
C LYS A 9 0.16 -9.95 8.08
N ASP A 10 -0.10 -8.97 7.23
CA ASP A 10 0.58 -8.75 5.97
C ASP A 10 1.51 -7.56 6.09
N LEU A 11 2.64 -7.61 5.41
CA LEU A 11 3.66 -6.57 5.37
C LEU A 11 3.88 -6.16 3.91
N ASP A 12 3.52 -4.93 3.58
CA ASP A 12 3.79 -4.32 2.29
C ASP A 12 5.11 -3.53 2.39
N ILE A 13 6.09 -3.87 1.54
CA ILE A 13 7.41 -3.24 1.52
C ILE A 13 7.57 -2.48 0.21
N VAL A 14 7.76 -1.17 0.30
CA VAL A 14 8.13 -0.35 -0.86
C VAL A 14 9.65 -0.25 -0.93
N LEU A 15 10.21 -0.76 -2.01
CA LEU A 15 11.66 -0.76 -2.26
C LEU A 15 12.08 0.59 -2.84
N ILE A 16 12.97 1.27 -2.14
CA ILE A 16 13.60 2.50 -2.62
C ILE A 16 14.75 2.08 -3.54
N LEU A 17 14.54 2.14 -4.86
CA LEU A 17 15.50 1.64 -5.85
C LEU A 17 16.87 2.29 -5.75
N GLU A 18 16.90 3.56 -5.39
CA GLU A 18 18.12 4.36 -5.25
C GLU A 18 18.96 3.95 -4.02
N ALA A 19 18.39 3.19 -3.10
CA ALA A 19 19.03 2.71 -1.87
C ALA A 19 19.22 1.20 -1.82
N LEU A 20 18.81 0.47 -2.88
CA LEU A 20 18.98 -0.98 -2.92
C LEU A 20 20.44 -1.35 -3.16
N ASP A 21 20.93 -2.30 -2.38
CA ASP A 21 22.26 -2.89 -2.51
C ASP A 21 22.22 -4.42 -2.37
N VAL A 22 23.38 -5.04 -2.59
CA VAL A 22 23.55 -6.51 -2.50
C VAL A 22 23.33 -6.99 -1.07
N GLU A 23 23.70 -6.19 -0.07
CA GLU A 23 23.52 -6.54 1.36
C GLU A 23 22.05 -6.65 1.71
N PHE A 24 21.22 -5.70 1.26
CA PHE A 24 19.77 -5.77 1.43
C PHE A 24 19.20 -7.05 0.84
N VAL A 25 19.56 -7.37 -0.43
CA VAL A 25 19.02 -8.56 -1.11
C VAL A 25 19.42 -9.85 -0.40
N ASN A 26 20.67 -9.97 0.04
CA ASN A 26 21.13 -11.14 0.79
C ASN A 26 20.43 -11.27 2.14
N THR A 27 20.27 -10.18 2.86
CA THR A 27 19.56 -10.13 4.15
C THR A 27 18.10 -10.49 3.97
N PHE A 28 17.44 -9.95 2.95
CA PHE A 28 16.05 -10.26 2.63
C PHE A 28 15.86 -11.75 2.31
N TRP A 29 16.71 -12.34 1.47
CA TRP A 29 16.65 -13.77 1.17
C TRP A 29 16.92 -14.64 2.39
N SER A 30 17.83 -14.22 3.29
CA SER A 30 18.06 -14.92 4.55
C SER A 30 16.82 -14.91 5.43
N PHE A 31 16.13 -13.79 5.52
CA PHE A 31 14.85 -13.65 6.23
C PHE A 31 13.75 -14.55 5.63
N ILE A 32 13.61 -14.57 4.31
CA ILE A 32 12.63 -15.41 3.61
C ILE A 32 12.90 -16.91 3.86
N LYS A 33 14.17 -17.32 3.79
CA LYS A 33 14.58 -18.72 4.09
C LYS A 33 14.34 -19.06 5.54
N GLU A 34 14.69 -18.17 6.46
CA GLU A 34 14.48 -18.39 7.89
C GLU A 34 13.00 -18.57 8.25
N GLY A 35 12.11 -17.77 7.67
CA GLY A 35 10.67 -17.89 7.83
C GLY A 35 10.07 -19.11 7.13
N GLN A 36 10.80 -19.74 6.22
CA GLN A 36 10.35 -20.85 5.36
C GLN A 36 9.08 -20.48 4.59
N TYR A 37 9.12 -19.30 3.95
CA TYR A 37 8.00 -18.78 3.18
C TYR A 37 7.75 -19.57 1.90
N LYS A 38 6.47 -19.79 1.60
CA LYS A 38 6.01 -20.13 0.24
C LYS A 38 6.07 -18.88 -0.64
N ASN A 39 6.29 -19.07 -1.93
CA ASN A 39 6.34 -17.97 -2.88
C ASN A 39 5.46 -18.25 -4.09
N ARG A 40 4.97 -17.17 -4.73
CA ARG A 40 4.26 -17.24 -6.00
C ARG A 40 5.24 -16.96 -7.13
N GLN A 41 5.33 -17.87 -8.08
CA GLN A 41 6.18 -17.73 -9.28
C GLN A 41 5.28 -17.53 -10.50
N LYS A 42 5.61 -16.58 -11.37
CA LYS A 42 5.05 -16.56 -12.73
C LYS A 42 5.81 -17.56 -13.62
N SER A 43 5.07 -18.36 -14.38
CA SER A 43 5.60 -19.47 -15.21
C SER A 43 6.17 -19.04 -16.57
N THR A 44 6.59 -17.82 -16.74
CA THR A 44 7.13 -17.31 -18.04
C THR A 44 8.65 -17.25 -18.04
N GLY A 45 9.33 -18.40 -17.97
CA GLY A 45 10.77 -18.52 -18.22
C GLY A 45 11.71 -17.94 -17.17
N LYS A 46 11.49 -16.74 -16.64
CA LYS A 46 12.21 -16.13 -15.51
C LYS A 46 11.39 -16.24 -14.25
N LYS A 47 11.95 -16.77 -13.16
CA LYS A 47 11.30 -16.79 -11.84
C LYS A 47 11.28 -15.37 -11.30
N LEU A 48 10.08 -14.83 -11.03
CA LEU A 48 9.88 -13.50 -10.47
C LEU A 48 9.31 -13.66 -9.06
N PHE A 49 10.04 -13.26 -8.05
CA PHE A 49 9.65 -13.39 -6.65
C PHE A 49 9.28 -12.01 -6.09
N TYR A 50 8.01 -11.75 -5.87
CA TYR A 50 7.48 -10.48 -5.38
C TYR A 50 6.47 -10.64 -4.23
N ARG A 51 5.97 -11.86 -4.01
CA ARG A 51 5.03 -12.18 -2.95
C ARG A 51 5.45 -13.45 -2.24
N PHE A 52 5.59 -13.38 -0.94
CA PHE A 52 5.98 -14.44 -0.04
C PHE A 52 4.88 -14.60 1.01
N TYR A 53 4.42 -15.81 1.27
CA TYR A 53 3.27 -16.05 2.13
C TYR A 53 3.38 -17.37 2.88
N ASP A 54 2.51 -17.53 3.89
CA ASP A 54 2.35 -18.76 4.68
C ASP A 54 3.68 -19.27 5.26
N PRO A 55 4.38 -18.46 6.10
CA PRO A 55 5.61 -18.90 6.75
C PRO A 55 5.34 -20.03 7.74
N GLU A 56 6.27 -20.97 7.90
CA GLU A 56 6.14 -22.01 8.92
C GLU A 56 6.29 -21.44 10.34
N LYS A 57 7.08 -20.40 10.51
CA LYS A 57 7.31 -19.72 11.79
C LYS A 57 6.25 -18.65 12.05
N LYS A 58 5.42 -18.85 13.08
CA LYS A 58 4.32 -17.91 13.45
C LYS A 58 4.76 -16.51 13.86
N ALA A 59 6.02 -16.29 14.19
CA ALA A 59 6.57 -14.98 14.54
C ALA A 59 6.81 -14.09 13.31
N PHE A 60 6.78 -14.66 12.11
CA PHE A 60 6.98 -13.95 10.86
C PHE A 60 5.65 -13.40 10.31
N PRO A 61 5.65 -12.27 9.57
CA PRO A 61 4.48 -11.76 8.86
C PRO A 61 3.87 -12.86 7.98
N TYR A 62 2.53 -12.94 7.94
CA TYR A 62 1.86 -13.98 7.17
C TYR A 62 2.08 -13.85 5.67
N MET A 63 2.16 -12.61 5.19
CA MET A 63 2.45 -12.31 3.79
C MET A 63 3.37 -11.10 3.70
N ILE A 64 4.27 -11.13 2.72
CA ILE A 64 5.14 -10.01 2.35
C ILE A 64 4.97 -9.76 0.86
N GLU A 65 4.70 -8.52 0.49
CA GLU A 65 4.66 -8.06 -0.89
C GLU A 65 5.68 -6.96 -1.12
N LEU A 66 6.38 -7.03 -2.26
CA LEU A 66 7.36 -6.03 -2.66
C LEU A 66 6.76 -5.12 -3.72
N PHE A 67 6.83 -3.83 -3.50
CA PHE A 67 6.39 -2.77 -4.40
C PHE A 67 7.56 -1.89 -4.80
N SER A 68 7.54 -1.33 -5.99
CA SER A 68 8.52 -0.35 -6.45
C SER A 68 8.00 0.43 -7.66
N ARG A 69 8.72 1.50 -8.05
CA ARG A 69 8.53 2.14 -9.34
C ARG A 69 9.23 1.36 -10.46
N LYS A 70 8.94 1.69 -11.71
CA LYS A 70 9.69 1.16 -12.86
C LYS A 70 11.15 1.62 -12.78
N PRO A 71 12.13 0.70 -12.82
CA PRO A 71 13.54 1.06 -12.91
C PRO A 71 13.87 1.75 -14.25
N ASP A 72 14.69 2.78 -14.23
CA ASP A 72 15.04 3.58 -15.41
C ASP A 72 15.87 2.78 -16.45
N VAL A 73 16.52 1.71 -16.00
CA VAL A 73 17.40 0.86 -16.82
C VAL A 73 16.67 -0.21 -17.64
N PHE A 74 15.35 -0.35 -17.48
CA PHE A 74 14.59 -1.38 -18.19
C PHE A 74 13.46 -0.80 -19.05
N GLU A 75 13.43 -1.22 -20.33
CA GLU A 75 12.24 -1.09 -21.14
C GLU A 75 11.28 -2.25 -20.81
N LEU A 76 10.20 -1.92 -20.11
CA LEU A 76 9.14 -2.88 -19.81
C LEU A 76 8.00 -2.69 -20.83
N SER A 77 7.31 -3.78 -21.18
CA SER A 77 6.11 -3.67 -21.98
C SER A 77 5.04 -2.88 -21.22
N LEU A 78 4.14 -2.18 -21.95
CA LEU A 78 3.05 -1.38 -21.37
C LEU A 78 2.10 -2.20 -20.48
N GLU A 79 2.07 -3.52 -20.66
CA GLU A 79 1.24 -4.46 -19.89
C GLU A 79 1.98 -5.06 -18.68
N SER A 80 3.23 -4.67 -18.42
CA SER A 80 3.99 -5.23 -17.30
C SER A 80 3.52 -4.66 -15.97
N HIS A 81 3.04 -5.54 -15.09
CA HIS A 81 2.68 -5.19 -13.71
C HIS A 81 3.79 -5.52 -12.70
N LEU A 82 4.90 -6.10 -13.16
CA LEU A 82 6.04 -6.49 -12.35
C LEU A 82 7.33 -6.02 -13.01
N ALA A 83 8.25 -5.50 -12.20
CA ALA A 83 9.60 -5.17 -12.62
C ALA A 83 10.63 -6.06 -11.90
N PRO A 84 11.67 -6.55 -12.60
CA PRO A 84 12.82 -7.12 -11.94
C PRO A 84 13.54 -6.04 -11.14
N ILE A 85 14.07 -6.40 -9.98
CA ILE A 85 14.95 -5.50 -9.22
C ILE A 85 16.31 -5.46 -9.93
N PRO A 86 16.85 -4.25 -10.22
CA PRO A 86 18.08 -4.10 -10.97
C PRO A 86 19.30 -4.44 -10.11
N MET A 87 19.66 -5.73 -10.08
CA MET A 87 20.82 -6.26 -9.37
C MET A 87 21.54 -7.25 -10.29
N ASP A 88 22.82 -7.54 -10.04
CA ASP A 88 23.59 -8.49 -10.81
C ASP A 88 22.89 -9.85 -10.95
N GLU A 89 22.99 -10.46 -12.12
CA GLU A 89 22.20 -11.65 -12.49
C GLU A 89 22.36 -12.85 -11.54
N GLU A 90 23.47 -12.92 -10.81
CA GLU A 90 23.73 -14.00 -9.85
C GLU A 90 22.98 -13.83 -8.52
N VAL A 91 22.50 -12.63 -8.20
CA VAL A 91 21.94 -12.30 -6.87
C VAL A 91 20.42 -12.15 -6.92
N SER A 92 19.82 -11.85 -8.06
CA SER A 92 18.43 -11.36 -8.06
C SER A 92 17.47 -12.09 -8.99
N SER A 93 16.65 -12.94 -8.38
CA SER A 93 15.31 -13.27 -8.89
C SER A 93 14.21 -12.43 -8.25
N LEU A 94 14.53 -11.43 -7.42
CA LEU A 94 13.56 -10.55 -6.80
C LEU A 94 12.90 -9.65 -7.84
N SER A 95 11.62 -9.40 -7.63
CA SER A 95 10.80 -8.49 -8.43
C SER A 95 9.91 -7.68 -7.50
N ALA A 96 9.32 -6.62 -8.02
CA ALA A 96 8.38 -5.81 -7.28
C ALA A 96 7.11 -5.56 -8.12
N ILE A 97 5.98 -5.38 -7.45
CA ILE A 97 4.74 -4.90 -8.06
C ILE A 97 4.98 -3.44 -8.46
N LEU A 98 4.71 -3.11 -9.73
CA LEU A 98 4.88 -1.75 -10.21
C LEU A 98 3.86 -0.81 -9.59
N MET A 99 4.37 0.30 -9.10
CA MET A 99 3.60 1.45 -8.64
C MET A 99 3.68 2.58 -9.65
N ASP A 100 2.65 3.40 -9.69
CA ASP A 100 2.69 4.70 -10.35
C ASP A 100 3.76 5.60 -9.71
N ASN A 101 4.45 6.41 -10.50
CA ASN A 101 5.56 7.26 -10.02
C ASN A 101 5.08 8.29 -9.00
N ASP A 102 3.90 8.89 -9.19
CA ASP A 102 3.35 9.86 -8.24
C ASP A 102 3.11 9.22 -6.87
N TYR A 103 2.58 7.98 -6.85
CA TYR A 103 2.39 7.20 -5.62
C TYR A 103 3.73 6.80 -4.98
N TYR A 104 4.72 6.42 -5.78
CA TYR A 104 6.04 6.08 -5.26
C TYR A 104 6.71 7.27 -4.59
N ASP A 105 6.75 8.42 -5.25
CA ASP A 105 7.34 9.65 -4.70
C ASP A 105 6.54 10.17 -3.50
N PHE A 106 5.23 10.06 -3.53
CA PHE A 106 4.36 10.39 -2.42
C PHE A 106 4.67 9.52 -1.17
N ILE A 107 4.89 8.23 -1.33
CA ILE A 107 5.30 7.33 -0.23
C ILE A 107 6.66 7.75 0.33
N LYS A 108 7.63 8.06 -0.52
CA LYS A 108 8.96 8.55 -0.08
C LYS A 108 8.84 9.83 0.76
N ASN A 109 7.99 10.76 0.34
CA ASN A 109 7.75 12.01 1.08
C ASN A 109 7.06 11.76 2.45
N GLY A 110 6.27 10.71 2.57
CA GLY A 110 5.58 10.31 3.80
C GLY A 110 6.40 9.43 4.72
N GLN A 111 7.67 9.14 4.39
CA GLN A 111 8.53 8.28 5.18
C GLN A 111 8.87 8.90 6.53
N LYS A 112 8.77 8.09 7.58
CA LYS A 112 9.25 8.39 8.93
C LYS A 112 10.13 7.24 9.42
N VAL A 113 11.19 7.57 10.15
CA VAL A 113 12.04 6.58 10.81
C VAL A 113 11.67 6.55 12.30
N THR A 114 11.33 5.39 12.80
CA THR A 114 10.99 5.14 14.21
C THR A 114 11.68 3.85 14.64
N ASP A 115 12.50 3.89 15.67
CA ASP A 115 13.23 2.72 16.19
C ASP A 115 13.95 1.91 15.09
N ASP A 116 14.69 2.59 14.21
CA ASP A 116 15.40 2.04 13.06
C ASP A 116 14.52 1.42 11.97
N LEU A 117 13.18 1.52 12.09
CA LEU A 117 12.24 1.12 11.06
C LEU A 117 11.79 2.31 10.22
N SER A 118 11.86 2.15 8.93
CA SER A 118 11.28 3.09 7.98
C SER A 118 9.82 2.72 7.74
N ILE A 119 8.92 3.61 8.14
CA ILE A 119 7.48 3.44 8.00
C ILE A 119 6.86 4.64 7.28
N ILE A 120 5.70 4.45 6.67
CA ILE A 120 4.91 5.55 6.13
C ILE A 120 4.04 6.16 7.23
N SER A 121 3.97 7.47 7.28
CA SER A 121 3.12 8.17 8.25
C SER A 121 1.63 8.03 7.88
N HIS A 122 0.77 8.11 8.89
CA HIS A 122 -0.66 7.84 8.75
C HIS A 122 -1.37 8.80 7.79
N GLU A 123 -0.90 10.03 7.69
CA GLU A 123 -1.42 11.03 6.76
C GLU A 123 -1.27 10.59 5.29
N TYR A 124 -0.16 9.91 5.01
CA TYR A 124 0.14 9.40 3.68
C TYR A 124 -0.49 8.02 3.40
N LEU A 125 -0.89 7.28 4.45
CA LEU A 125 -1.60 6.01 4.29
C LEU A 125 -3.04 6.19 3.79
N ILE A 126 -3.71 7.31 4.08
CA ILE A 126 -5.10 7.55 3.68
C ILE A 126 -5.28 7.52 2.17
N PRO A 127 -4.52 8.28 1.35
CA PRO A 127 -4.61 8.18 -0.10
C PRO A 127 -4.32 6.77 -0.65
N LEU A 128 -3.35 6.05 -0.06
CA LEU A 128 -3.05 4.68 -0.47
C LEU A 128 -4.22 3.72 -0.20
N LYS A 129 -4.90 3.86 0.94
CA LYS A 129 -6.09 3.05 1.27
C LYS A 129 -7.27 3.41 0.37
N SER A 130 -7.42 4.67 0.00
CA SER A 130 -8.43 5.12 -0.95
C SER A 130 -8.18 4.52 -2.33
N ARG A 131 -6.95 4.53 -2.83
CA ARG A 131 -6.56 3.90 -4.08
C ARG A 131 -6.82 2.39 -4.06
N ALA A 132 -6.39 1.69 -3.01
CA ALA A 132 -6.62 0.25 -2.87
C ALA A 132 -8.13 -0.10 -2.88
N TRP A 133 -8.97 0.76 -2.30
CA TRP A 133 -10.42 0.60 -2.36
C TRP A 133 -10.96 0.76 -3.80
N LEU A 134 -10.51 1.80 -4.52
CA LEU A 134 -10.90 2.04 -5.92
C LEU A 134 -10.50 0.87 -6.82
N ASP A 135 -9.27 0.39 -6.71
CA ASP A 135 -8.76 -0.73 -7.49
C ASP A 135 -9.59 -2.01 -7.27
N LEU A 136 -9.92 -2.34 -6.02
CA LEU A 136 -10.75 -3.50 -5.70
C LEU A 136 -12.20 -3.35 -6.22
N CYS A 137 -12.76 -2.13 -6.16
CA CYS A 137 -14.06 -1.84 -6.75
C CYS A 137 -14.04 -2.03 -8.27
N GLN A 138 -13.01 -1.54 -8.93
CA GLN A 138 -12.85 -1.69 -10.38
C GLN A 138 -12.67 -3.16 -10.77
N LEU A 139 -11.82 -3.91 -10.09
CA LEU A 139 -11.62 -5.35 -10.34
C LEU A 139 -12.94 -6.12 -10.16
N LYS A 140 -13.71 -5.82 -9.11
CA LYS A 140 -15.02 -6.43 -8.90
C LYS A 140 -16.00 -6.10 -10.02
N SER A 141 -16.04 -4.84 -10.49
CA SER A 141 -16.93 -4.42 -11.58
C SER A 141 -16.54 -5.03 -12.93
N SER A 142 -15.27 -5.37 -13.13
CA SER A 142 -14.78 -6.08 -14.32
C SER A 142 -15.02 -7.60 -14.28
N GLY A 143 -15.65 -8.11 -13.22
CA GLY A 143 -16.02 -9.53 -13.09
C GLY A 143 -15.02 -10.40 -12.32
N GLU A 144 -14.00 -9.81 -11.73
CA GLU A 144 -13.07 -10.53 -10.85
C GLU A 144 -13.75 -10.94 -9.53
N THR A 145 -13.36 -12.09 -9.01
CA THR A 145 -13.87 -12.58 -7.72
C THR A 145 -13.14 -11.89 -6.57
N ILE A 146 -13.72 -10.79 -6.08
CA ILE A 146 -13.19 -10.00 -4.98
C ILE A 146 -14.11 -10.14 -3.75
N ASP A 147 -13.54 -10.47 -2.58
CA ASP A 147 -14.30 -10.49 -1.32
C ASP A 147 -14.72 -9.06 -0.94
N SER A 148 -16.02 -8.87 -0.75
CA SER A 148 -16.59 -7.58 -0.33
C SER A 148 -16.04 -7.12 1.03
N LYS A 149 -15.52 -8.04 1.86
CA LYS A 149 -14.86 -7.69 3.13
C LYS A 149 -13.55 -6.96 2.89
N ASP A 150 -12.79 -7.34 1.85
CA ASP A 150 -11.53 -6.67 1.52
C ASP A 150 -11.78 -5.25 1.01
N ILE A 151 -12.79 -5.05 0.18
CA ILE A 151 -13.22 -3.71 -0.25
C ILE A 151 -13.60 -2.86 0.97
N LYS A 152 -14.50 -3.37 1.83
CA LYS A 152 -14.97 -2.67 3.03
C LYS A 152 -13.82 -2.35 4.00
N LYS A 153 -12.82 -3.23 4.08
CA LYS A 153 -11.62 -3.08 4.91
C LYS A 153 -10.88 -1.77 4.58
N HIS A 154 -10.53 -1.56 3.31
CA HIS A 154 -9.78 -0.37 2.90
C HIS A 154 -10.58 0.92 3.11
N LYS A 155 -11.87 0.94 2.76
CA LYS A 155 -12.76 2.06 3.07
C LYS A 155 -12.74 2.39 4.56
N ASN A 156 -12.95 1.41 5.42
CA ASN A 156 -12.99 1.60 6.85
C ASN A 156 -11.64 2.06 7.44
N ASP A 157 -10.52 1.60 6.87
CA ASP A 157 -9.20 2.01 7.34
C ASP A 157 -8.94 3.51 7.09
N VAL A 158 -9.45 4.10 6.01
CA VAL A 158 -9.42 5.56 5.79
C VAL A 158 -10.06 6.30 6.97
N PHE A 159 -11.27 5.91 7.37
CA PHE A 159 -11.99 6.56 8.48
C PHE A 159 -11.37 6.29 9.85
N ARG A 160 -10.74 5.14 10.05
CA ARG A 160 -9.96 4.89 11.27
C ARG A 160 -8.74 5.79 11.35
N LEU A 161 -8.00 5.93 10.24
CA LEU A 161 -6.83 6.81 10.16
C LEU A 161 -7.20 8.28 10.30
N TYR A 162 -8.37 8.70 9.78
CA TYR A 162 -8.88 10.06 9.96
C TYR A 162 -8.94 10.48 11.44
N GLN A 163 -9.28 9.58 12.35
CA GLN A 163 -9.40 9.90 13.78
C GLN A 163 -8.09 10.34 14.45
N ILE A 164 -6.96 10.07 13.83
CA ILE A 164 -5.63 10.46 14.34
C ILE A 164 -4.99 11.58 13.53
N LEU A 165 -5.69 12.10 12.51
CA LEU A 165 -5.23 13.26 11.77
C LEU A 165 -5.36 14.53 12.60
N SER A 166 -4.38 15.41 12.49
CA SER A 166 -4.55 16.80 12.91
C SER A 166 -5.33 17.56 11.85
N LEU A 167 -6.31 18.37 12.26
CA LEU A 167 -7.05 19.24 11.34
C LEU A 167 -6.21 20.41 10.79
N ASP A 168 -5.02 20.64 11.38
CA ASP A 168 -4.03 21.60 10.91
C ASP A 168 -3.04 20.97 9.91
N THR A 169 -3.21 19.69 9.59
CA THR A 169 -2.41 19.00 8.57
C THR A 169 -2.74 19.60 7.19
N ASP A 170 -1.70 19.86 6.40
CA ASP A 170 -1.79 20.41 5.05
C ASP A 170 -0.86 19.59 4.16
N ILE A 171 -1.42 18.82 3.23
CA ILE A 171 -0.67 17.95 2.32
C ILE A 171 -1.10 18.24 0.88
N ALA A 172 -0.20 18.78 0.09
CA ALA A 172 -0.39 18.90 -1.34
C ALA A 172 -0.24 17.52 -2.00
N LEU A 173 -1.31 17.04 -2.64
CA LEU A 173 -1.29 15.79 -3.40
C LEU A 173 -0.83 16.05 -4.85
N PRO A 174 -0.03 15.13 -5.45
CA PRO A 174 0.08 15.02 -6.90
C PRO A 174 -1.29 14.89 -7.56
N GLN A 175 -1.44 15.38 -8.78
CA GLN A 175 -2.74 15.45 -9.47
C GLN A 175 -3.42 14.08 -9.56
N THR A 176 -2.67 13.05 -9.92
CA THR A 176 -3.16 11.66 -10.00
C THR A 176 -3.77 11.19 -8.68
N ILE A 177 -3.10 11.46 -7.56
CA ILE A 177 -3.56 11.07 -6.23
C ILE A 177 -4.75 11.93 -5.77
N ALA A 178 -4.73 13.22 -6.12
CA ALA A 178 -5.84 14.13 -5.83
C ALA A 178 -7.12 13.70 -6.55
N ASP A 179 -7.02 13.27 -7.81
CA ASP A 179 -8.16 12.78 -8.59
C ASP A 179 -8.72 11.48 -8.01
N ASP A 180 -7.85 10.53 -7.66
CA ASP A 180 -8.26 9.30 -6.98
C ASP A 180 -8.97 9.60 -5.64
N MET A 181 -8.45 10.54 -4.86
CA MET A 181 -9.08 10.94 -3.59
C MET A 181 -10.44 11.58 -3.81
N ARG A 182 -10.63 12.43 -4.83
CA ARG A 182 -11.94 13.01 -5.17
C ARG A 182 -12.95 11.93 -5.51
N VAL A 183 -12.57 11.00 -6.40
CA VAL A 183 -13.41 9.86 -6.79
C VAL A 183 -13.77 9.00 -5.58
N PHE A 184 -12.82 8.72 -4.70
CA PHE A 184 -13.08 7.99 -3.46
C PHE A 184 -14.11 8.70 -2.58
N LEU A 185 -13.94 10.00 -2.32
CA LEU A 185 -14.83 10.78 -1.44
C LEU A 185 -16.23 10.93 -2.04
N GLU A 186 -16.38 11.04 -3.35
CA GLU A 186 -17.67 11.02 -4.05
C GLU A 186 -18.39 9.68 -3.86
N ASN A 187 -17.71 8.56 -4.15
CA ASN A 187 -18.31 7.23 -3.99
C ASN A 187 -18.69 6.89 -2.53
N VAL A 188 -17.89 7.39 -1.58
CA VAL A 188 -18.18 7.19 -0.14
C VAL A 188 -19.43 7.94 0.29
N SER A 189 -19.76 9.08 -0.34
CA SER A 189 -21.02 9.81 -0.09
C SER A 189 -22.22 8.98 -0.50
N ASP A 190 -22.12 8.20 -1.58
CA ASP A 190 -23.19 7.33 -2.07
C ASP A 190 -23.30 6.03 -1.28
N GLU A 191 -22.17 5.51 -0.78
CA GLU A 191 -22.10 4.28 0.02
C GLU A 191 -21.38 4.54 1.36
N PRO A 192 -22.06 5.18 2.32
CA PRO A 192 -21.45 5.65 3.57
C PRO A 192 -20.95 4.50 4.46
N PRO A 193 -19.82 4.70 5.16
CA PRO A 193 -19.39 3.77 6.21
C PRO A 193 -20.25 3.95 7.47
N ASP A 194 -20.31 2.91 8.28
CA ASP A 194 -20.89 3.02 9.62
C ASP A 194 -19.91 3.71 10.58
N LEU A 195 -19.98 5.05 10.66
CA LEU A 195 -19.08 5.86 11.47
C LEU A 195 -19.08 5.48 12.94
N LYS A 196 -20.27 5.12 13.51
CA LYS A 196 -20.38 4.74 14.91
C LYS A 196 -19.62 3.45 15.22
N ASN A 197 -19.73 2.45 14.35
CA ASN A 197 -18.96 1.20 14.47
C ASN A 197 -17.45 1.39 14.25
N LEU A 198 -17.05 2.50 13.64
CA LEU A 198 -15.65 2.88 13.48
C LEU A 198 -15.12 3.73 14.65
N GLY A 199 -15.96 4.04 15.64
CA GLY A 199 -15.57 4.84 16.79
C GLY A 199 -15.65 6.35 16.54
N ILE A 200 -16.24 6.79 15.43
CA ILE A 200 -16.43 8.21 15.10
C ILE A 200 -17.79 8.64 15.61
N HIS A 201 -17.78 9.46 16.64
CA HIS A 201 -18.98 9.96 17.28
C HIS A 201 -19.04 11.49 17.18
N ASN A 202 -20.22 12.04 17.17
CA ASN A 202 -20.46 13.50 17.15
C ASN A 202 -19.90 14.25 15.93
N THR A 203 -19.71 13.55 14.82
CA THR A 203 -19.23 14.12 13.56
C THR A 203 -20.03 13.50 12.41
N SER A 204 -20.50 14.31 11.48
CA SER A 204 -21.22 13.83 10.30
C SER A 204 -20.24 13.31 9.24
N LEU A 205 -20.74 12.55 8.26
CA LEU A 205 -19.92 12.13 7.13
C LEU A 205 -19.48 13.34 6.30
N GLU A 206 -20.34 14.32 6.13
CA GLU A 206 -20.06 15.56 5.42
C GLU A 206 -18.90 16.32 6.08
N ASP A 207 -18.88 16.40 7.42
CA ASP A 207 -17.77 17.04 8.16
C ASP A 207 -16.46 16.30 7.96
N VAL A 208 -16.49 14.95 8.01
CA VAL A 208 -15.29 14.13 7.76
C VAL A 208 -14.76 14.35 6.34
N ILE A 209 -15.65 14.33 5.35
CA ILE A 209 -15.28 14.58 3.94
C ILE A 209 -14.75 16.00 3.77
N GLY A 210 -15.40 17.00 4.36
CA GLY A 210 -14.94 18.39 4.33
C GLY A 210 -13.55 18.58 4.93
N ASN A 211 -13.29 17.94 6.06
CA ASN A 211 -11.98 17.95 6.70
C ASN A 211 -10.92 17.26 5.86
N LEU A 212 -11.22 16.09 5.27
CA LEU A 212 -10.29 15.40 4.37
C LEU A 212 -9.98 16.26 3.13
N LYS A 213 -11.00 16.91 2.53
CA LYS A 213 -10.79 17.83 1.42
C LYS A 213 -9.87 18.99 1.80
N LYS A 214 -10.05 19.57 2.98
CA LYS A 214 -9.21 20.66 3.49
C LYS A 214 -7.77 20.18 3.70
N ILE A 215 -7.55 19.03 4.37
CA ILE A 215 -6.24 18.48 4.69
C ILE A 215 -5.43 18.18 3.42
N TYR A 216 -6.09 17.71 2.36
CA TYR A 216 -5.43 17.29 1.11
C TYR A 216 -5.57 18.28 -0.04
N ASN A 217 -6.07 19.49 0.19
CA ASN A 217 -6.23 20.55 -0.81
C ASN A 217 -7.03 20.09 -2.05
N LEU A 218 -8.20 19.47 -1.86
CA LEU A 218 -9.05 18.86 -2.90
C LEU A 218 -10.17 19.78 -3.38
#